data_d271d1be64f25bde60560b308eb4ca86
#
_entry.id   d271d1be64f25bde60560b308eb4ca86
#
_cell.length_a   1.000
_cell.length_b   1.000
_cell.length_c   1.000
_cell.angle_alpha   90.00
_cell.angle_beta   90.00
_cell.angle_gamma   90.00
#
_symmetry.space_group_name_H-M   'P 1'
#
loop_
_entity.id
_entity.type
_entity.pdbx_description
1 polymer ?
#
loop_
_entity_poly.entity_id
_entity_poly.type
_entity_poly.pdbx_seq_one_letter_code
_entity_poly.pdbx_strand_id
1 'polypeptide(L)'
;FQASNPPAATAAAREALHIIMNEPERQQRLWDITNYALKKFRDAGFEIGETESPIIPLYVRDAEKTFIVTKMAFDEGIFINPVIPPACAPQDTLVRVALMATHTKEQVDYAVEKLTKCFRELGVIE
;
A
#
# COMPACT_ATOMS: atom_id res chain seq x y z
N PHE A 1 -6.38 13.32 -33.44
CA PHE A 1 -6.95 14.46 -32.70
C PHE A 1 -7.73 13.97 -31.48
N GLN A 2 -7.15 14.07 -30.29
CA GLN A 2 -7.80 13.77 -29.01
C GLN A 2 -7.71 15.00 -28.09
N ALA A 3 -8.22 16.12 -28.55
CA ALA A 3 -8.12 17.38 -27.83
C ALA A 3 -9.21 17.59 -26.76
N SER A 4 -10.24 16.76 -26.73
CA SER A 4 -11.33 16.87 -25.75
C SER A 4 -11.52 15.60 -24.92
N ASN A 5 -11.79 15.80 -23.64
CA ASN A 5 -12.14 14.68 -22.75
C ASN A 5 -13.55 14.15 -23.06
N PRO A 6 -13.78 12.83 -22.97
CA PRO A 6 -15.11 12.26 -23.06
C PRO A 6 -16.07 12.88 -22.01
N PRO A 7 -17.32 13.18 -22.37
CA PRO A 7 -18.28 13.79 -21.42
C PRO A 7 -18.47 12.97 -20.15
N ALA A 8 -18.46 11.65 -20.24
CA ALA A 8 -18.59 10.75 -19.08
C ALA A 8 -17.42 10.90 -18.11
N ALA A 9 -16.17 10.98 -18.61
CA ALA A 9 -14.99 11.20 -17.78
C ALA A 9 -15.02 12.57 -17.09
N THR A 10 -15.45 13.61 -17.82
CA THR A 10 -15.61 14.94 -17.25
C THR A 10 -16.69 14.98 -16.17
N ALA A 11 -17.82 14.31 -16.38
CA ALA A 11 -18.90 14.22 -15.39
C ALA A 11 -18.43 13.46 -14.13
N ALA A 12 -17.71 12.36 -14.30
CA ALA A 12 -17.15 11.59 -13.19
C ALA A 12 -16.13 12.40 -12.37
N ALA A 13 -15.24 13.13 -13.04
CA ALA A 13 -14.26 13.99 -12.37
C ALA A 13 -14.94 15.12 -11.59
N ARG A 14 -15.98 15.74 -12.16
CA ARG A 14 -16.77 16.78 -11.48
C ARG A 14 -17.45 16.24 -10.22
N GLU A 15 -18.06 15.05 -10.30
CA GLU A 15 -18.73 14.43 -9.17
C GLU A 15 -17.73 14.01 -8.09
N ALA A 16 -16.57 13.46 -8.48
CA ALA A 16 -15.49 13.15 -7.54
C ALA A 16 -15.02 14.40 -6.78
N LEU A 17 -14.86 15.53 -7.47
CA LEU A 17 -14.52 16.80 -6.82
C LEU A 17 -15.61 17.26 -5.84
N HIS A 18 -16.89 17.13 -6.24
CA HIS A 18 -18.02 17.46 -5.38
C HIS A 18 -18.03 16.60 -4.09
N ILE A 19 -17.79 15.31 -4.21
CA ILE A 19 -17.66 14.39 -3.06
C ILE A 19 -16.49 14.80 -2.17
N ILE A 20 -15.31 15.09 -2.73
CA ILE A 20 -14.13 15.53 -1.97
C ILE A 20 -14.44 16.79 -1.14
N MET A 21 -15.16 17.74 -1.72
CA MET A 21 -15.50 19.01 -1.05
C MET A 21 -16.55 18.84 0.04
N ASN A 22 -17.47 17.89 -0.08
CA ASN A 22 -18.65 17.80 0.79
C ASN A 22 -18.61 16.61 1.76
N GLU A 23 -17.68 15.65 1.57
CA GLU A 23 -17.55 14.45 2.39
C GLU A 23 -16.12 14.32 2.97
N PRO A 24 -15.65 15.27 3.80
CA PRO A 24 -14.29 15.29 4.35
C PRO A 24 -14.01 14.09 5.27
N GLU A 25 -15.04 13.43 5.80
CA GLU A 25 -14.91 12.23 6.62
C GLU A 25 -14.29 11.03 5.87
N ARG A 26 -14.35 11.01 4.54
CA ARG A 26 -13.66 9.98 3.75
C ARG A 26 -12.14 10.14 3.86
N GLN A 27 -11.67 11.37 3.78
CA GLN A 27 -10.24 11.67 3.94
C GLN A 27 -9.81 11.41 5.38
N GLN A 28 -10.62 11.78 6.37
CA GLN A 28 -10.31 11.51 7.77
C GLN A 28 -10.18 10.01 8.04
N ARG A 29 -11.11 9.19 7.54
CA ARG A 29 -11.02 7.72 7.64
C ARG A 29 -9.76 7.16 7.00
N LEU A 30 -9.34 7.70 5.84
CA LEU A 30 -8.10 7.28 5.19
C LEU A 30 -6.90 7.57 6.09
N TRP A 31 -6.84 8.75 6.72
CA TRP A 31 -5.76 9.10 7.62
C TRP A 31 -5.78 8.26 8.90
N ASP A 32 -6.94 7.98 9.47
CA ASP A 32 -7.07 7.15 10.66
C ASP A 32 -6.53 5.73 10.41
N ILE A 33 -6.91 5.11 9.30
CA ILE A 33 -6.40 3.76 8.95
C ILE A 33 -4.94 3.79 8.54
N THR A 34 -4.47 4.86 7.90
CA THR A 34 -3.07 5.06 7.55
C THR A 34 -2.18 5.13 8.78
N ASN A 35 -2.52 5.99 9.74
CA ASN A 35 -1.77 6.14 10.98
C ASN A 35 -1.74 4.84 11.79
N TYR A 36 -2.87 4.12 11.80
CA TYR A 36 -2.94 2.81 12.42
C TYR A 36 -2.00 1.80 11.77
N ALA A 37 -2.02 1.70 10.44
CA ALA A 37 -1.18 0.78 9.68
C ALA A 37 0.31 1.12 9.80
N LEU A 38 0.68 2.40 9.68
CA LEU A 38 2.08 2.86 9.85
C LEU A 38 2.65 2.43 11.20
N LYS A 39 1.86 2.62 12.26
CA LYS A 39 2.27 2.17 13.59
C LYS A 39 2.45 0.65 13.65
N LYS A 40 1.48 -0.12 13.14
CA LYS A 40 1.52 -1.58 13.15
C LYS A 40 2.71 -2.16 12.38
N PHE A 41 3.01 -1.63 11.19
CA PHE A 41 4.15 -2.09 10.41
C PHE A 41 5.49 -1.76 11.10
N ARG A 42 5.62 -0.55 11.69
CA ARG A 42 6.83 -0.20 12.48
C ARG A 42 6.99 -1.10 13.70
N ASP A 43 5.93 -1.31 14.45
CA ASP A 43 5.93 -2.17 15.65
C ASP A 43 6.28 -3.63 15.32
N ALA A 44 5.94 -4.10 14.11
CA ALA A 44 6.26 -5.43 13.61
C ALA A 44 7.69 -5.56 13.03
N GLY A 45 8.46 -4.48 13.02
CA GLY A 45 9.86 -4.49 12.59
C GLY A 45 10.08 -4.28 11.09
N PHE A 46 9.07 -3.83 10.35
CA PHE A 46 9.25 -3.52 8.93
C PHE A 46 10.04 -2.22 8.72
N GLU A 47 10.96 -2.25 7.77
CA GLU A 47 11.58 -1.04 7.24
C GLU A 47 10.60 -0.36 6.27
N ILE A 48 10.04 0.77 6.68
CA ILE A 48 9.06 1.53 5.88
C ILE A 48 9.53 2.94 5.52
N GLY A 49 10.77 3.30 5.89
CA GLY A 49 11.29 4.65 5.71
C GLY A 49 10.51 5.71 6.49
N GLU A 50 10.58 6.94 6.01
CA GLU A 50 9.93 8.11 6.63
C GLU A 50 8.55 8.42 6.01
N THR A 51 7.88 7.40 5.45
CA THR A 51 6.57 7.62 4.82
C THR A 51 5.52 8.08 5.82
N GLU A 52 4.74 9.06 5.41
CA GLU A 52 3.56 9.58 6.12
C GLU A 52 2.29 9.47 5.26
N SER A 53 2.34 8.70 4.17
CA SER A 53 1.26 8.59 3.20
C SER A 53 0.48 7.27 3.32
N PRO A 54 -0.73 7.17 2.72
CA PRO A 54 -1.47 5.92 2.61
C PRO A 54 -0.77 4.84 1.76
N ILE A 55 0.36 5.18 1.14
CA ILE A 55 1.19 4.25 0.39
C ILE A 55 2.41 3.92 1.23
N ILE A 56 2.48 2.69 1.72
CA ILE A 56 3.52 2.22 2.64
C ILE A 56 4.49 1.32 1.88
N PRO A 57 5.76 1.72 1.72
CA PRO A 57 6.79 0.85 1.21
C PRO A 57 7.23 -0.14 2.30
N LEU A 58 7.30 -1.41 1.99
CA LEU A 58 7.97 -2.41 2.84
C LEU A 58 9.24 -2.84 2.10
N TYR A 59 10.38 -2.38 2.56
CA TYR A 59 11.66 -2.66 1.91
C TYR A 59 12.07 -4.12 2.07
N VAL A 60 12.45 -4.73 0.95
CA VAL A 60 12.94 -6.13 0.90
C VAL A 60 14.43 -6.16 0.56
N ARG A 61 14.91 -5.17 -0.21
CA ARG A 61 16.32 -4.99 -0.58
C ARG A 61 16.87 -6.10 -1.48
N ASP A 62 16.03 -6.98 -2.01
CA ASP A 62 16.35 -8.11 -2.87
C ASP A 62 15.22 -8.34 -3.88
N ALA A 63 15.54 -8.36 -5.17
CA ALA A 63 14.52 -8.44 -6.22
C ALA A 63 13.83 -9.81 -6.27
N GLU A 64 14.57 -10.90 -6.05
CA GLU A 64 14.03 -12.27 -6.04
C GLU A 64 13.09 -12.46 -4.85
N LYS A 65 13.56 -12.10 -3.65
CA LYS A 65 12.73 -12.15 -2.45
C LYS A 65 11.48 -11.26 -2.57
N THR A 66 11.57 -10.11 -3.28
CA THR A 66 10.43 -9.23 -3.52
C THR A 66 9.34 -9.93 -4.32
N PHE A 67 9.69 -10.70 -5.35
CA PHE A 67 8.71 -11.51 -6.08
C PHE A 67 8.15 -12.64 -5.23
N ILE A 68 9.01 -13.36 -4.49
CA ILE A 68 8.58 -14.48 -3.65
C ILE A 68 7.60 -13.99 -2.58
N VAL A 69 7.91 -12.92 -1.85
CA VAL A 69 7.02 -12.38 -0.81
C VAL A 69 5.69 -11.88 -1.40
N THR A 70 5.73 -11.31 -2.60
CA THR A 70 4.50 -10.87 -3.29
C THR A 70 3.59 -12.08 -3.60
N LYS A 71 4.19 -13.19 -4.07
CA LYS A 71 3.43 -14.42 -4.32
C LYS A 71 2.89 -15.03 -3.02
N MET A 72 3.70 -15.11 -1.98
CA MET A 72 3.26 -15.61 -0.67
C MET A 72 2.10 -14.78 -0.10
N ALA A 73 2.19 -13.45 -0.19
CA ALA A 73 1.12 -12.55 0.24
C ALA A 73 -0.18 -12.78 -0.56
N PHE A 74 -0.06 -12.97 -1.88
CA PHE A 74 -1.21 -13.27 -2.74
C PHE A 74 -1.89 -14.58 -2.35
N ASP A 75 -1.13 -15.61 -2.01
CA ASP A 75 -1.66 -16.91 -1.57
C ASP A 75 -2.39 -16.81 -0.21
N GLU A 76 -2.01 -15.84 0.62
CA GLU A 76 -2.73 -15.49 1.86
C GLU A 76 -3.88 -14.47 1.61
N GLY A 77 -4.22 -14.18 0.36
CA GLY A 77 -5.32 -13.27 0.01
C GLY A 77 -4.99 -11.78 0.14
N ILE A 78 -3.71 -11.41 0.19
CA ILE A 78 -3.24 -10.03 0.30
C ILE A 78 -2.63 -9.59 -1.03
N PHE A 79 -3.27 -8.60 -1.66
CA PHE A 79 -2.78 -8.02 -2.91
C PHE A 79 -1.85 -6.83 -2.63
N ILE A 80 -0.56 -6.99 -2.97
CA ILE A 80 0.47 -5.96 -2.87
C ILE A 80 1.26 -5.89 -4.18
N ASN A 81 1.92 -4.76 -4.44
CA ASN A 81 2.66 -4.56 -5.68
C ASN A 81 4.17 -4.63 -5.44
N PRO A 82 4.92 -5.49 -6.16
CA PRO A 82 6.37 -5.42 -6.15
C PRO A 82 6.87 -4.19 -6.89
N VAL A 83 7.91 -3.55 -6.36
CA VAL A 83 8.64 -2.45 -7.00
C VAL A 83 10.10 -2.87 -7.12
N ILE A 84 10.53 -3.05 -8.36
CA ILE A 84 11.85 -3.60 -8.73
C ILE A 84 12.48 -2.74 -9.84
N PRO A 85 13.77 -2.89 -10.16
CA PRO A 85 14.36 -2.24 -11.30
C PRO A 85 13.58 -2.52 -12.60
N PRO A 86 13.44 -1.53 -13.49
CA PRO A 86 14.03 -0.18 -13.44
C PRO A 86 13.21 0.87 -12.66
N ALA A 87 12.10 0.49 -11.98
CA ALA A 87 11.26 1.42 -11.24
C ALA A 87 11.92 1.95 -9.95
N CYS A 88 12.91 1.23 -9.44
CA CYS A 88 13.76 1.67 -8.33
C CYS A 88 15.20 1.17 -8.54
N ALA A 89 16.14 1.62 -7.71
CA ALA A 89 17.49 1.08 -7.70
C ALA A 89 17.49 -0.38 -7.16
N PRO A 90 18.44 -1.24 -7.57
CA PRO A 90 18.46 -2.64 -7.14
C PRO A 90 18.44 -2.86 -5.62
N GLN A 91 19.11 -1.98 -4.88
CA GLN A 91 19.15 -2.01 -3.41
C GLN A 91 17.89 -1.44 -2.74
N ASP A 92 16.96 -0.86 -3.51
CA ASP A 92 15.75 -0.21 -2.99
C ASP A 92 14.46 -0.96 -3.36
N THR A 93 14.61 -2.25 -3.68
CA THR A 93 13.45 -3.10 -3.97
C THR A 93 12.54 -3.24 -2.76
N LEU A 94 11.26 -3.19 -3.01
CA LEU A 94 10.23 -3.17 -1.97
C LEU A 94 8.92 -3.77 -2.48
N VAL A 95 8.00 -4.05 -1.57
CA VAL A 95 6.59 -4.20 -1.90
C VAL A 95 5.81 -2.98 -1.43
N ARG A 96 4.83 -2.59 -2.22
CA ARG A 96 4.01 -1.41 -1.94
C ARG A 96 2.63 -1.82 -1.43
N VAL A 97 2.34 -1.42 -0.20
CA VAL A 97 1.00 -1.51 0.39
C VAL A 97 0.26 -0.19 0.14
N ALA A 98 -0.94 -0.25 -0.42
CA ALA A 98 -1.77 0.92 -0.66
C ALA A 98 -3.07 0.81 0.15
N LEU A 99 -3.35 1.81 0.97
CA LEU A 99 -4.53 1.84 1.83
C LEU A 99 -5.66 2.64 1.18
N MET A 100 -6.88 2.27 1.54
CA MET A 100 -8.12 2.96 1.16
C MET A 100 -8.94 3.30 2.41
N ALA A 101 -9.79 4.32 2.32
CA ALA A 101 -10.69 4.72 3.39
C ALA A 101 -11.70 3.64 3.81
N THR A 102 -11.87 2.61 2.97
CA THR A 102 -12.77 1.46 3.23
C THR A 102 -12.09 0.30 3.94
N HIS A 103 -10.76 0.32 4.09
CA HIS A 103 -10.06 -0.70 4.86
C HIS A 103 -10.41 -0.60 6.34
N THR A 104 -10.51 -1.76 7.00
CA THR A 104 -10.76 -1.85 8.44
C THR A 104 -9.49 -2.16 9.22
N LYS A 105 -9.50 -1.93 10.53
CA LYS A 105 -8.37 -2.27 11.41
C LYS A 105 -8.09 -3.76 11.42
N GLU A 106 -9.14 -4.60 11.37
CA GLU A 106 -9.04 -6.06 11.32
C GLU A 106 -8.33 -6.52 10.05
N GLN A 107 -8.61 -5.87 8.90
CA GLN A 107 -7.91 -6.16 7.64
C GLN A 107 -6.44 -5.74 7.71
N VAL A 108 -6.13 -4.61 8.34
CA VAL A 108 -4.74 -4.19 8.56
C VAL A 108 -4.02 -5.16 9.50
N ASP A 109 -4.64 -5.57 10.61
CA ASP A 109 -4.05 -6.51 11.55
C ASP A 109 -3.77 -7.86 10.88
N TYR A 110 -4.71 -8.36 10.09
CA TYR A 110 -4.53 -9.57 9.29
C TYR A 110 -3.35 -9.44 8.31
N ALA A 111 -3.31 -8.33 7.56
CA ALA A 111 -2.24 -8.09 6.61
C ALA A 111 -0.86 -8.01 7.28
N VAL A 112 -0.75 -7.29 8.40
CA VAL A 112 0.50 -7.19 9.16
C VAL A 112 0.93 -8.56 9.69
N GLU A 113 0.04 -9.36 10.26
CA GLU A 113 0.34 -10.71 10.75
C GLU A 113 0.89 -11.60 9.64
N LYS A 114 0.18 -11.68 8.51
CA LYS A 114 0.56 -12.54 7.39
C LYS A 114 1.85 -12.08 6.70
N LEU A 115 1.99 -10.78 6.47
CA LEU A 115 3.20 -10.23 5.88
C LEU A 115 4.41 -10.41 6.80
N THR A 116 4.23 -10.26 8.11
CA THR A 116 5.30 -10.54 9.08
C THR A 116 5.79 -11.98 8.95
N LYS A 117 4.87 -12.95 8.86
CA LYS A 117 5.22 -14.34 8.64
C LYS A 117 6.01 -14.54 7.34
N CYS A 118 5.50 -14.01 6.21
CA CYS A 118 6.16 -14.14 4.91
C CYS A 118 7.58 -13.52 4.90
N PHE A 119 7.73 -12.34 5.49
CA PHE A 119 9.02 -11.63 5.54
C PHE A 119 10.03 -12.35 6.45
N ARG A 120 9.58 -12.92 7.57
CA ARG A 120 10.42 -13.75 8.45
C ARG A 120 10.89 -15.04 7.79
N GLU A 121 10.00 -15.75 7.09
CA GLU A 121 10.33 -16.97 6.36
C GLU A 121 11.42 -16.74 5.31
N LEU A 122 11.47 -15.53 4.74
CA LEU A 122 12.50 -15.14 3.76
C LEU A 122 13.74 -14.50 4.40
N GLY A 123 13.75 -14.34 5.73
CA GLY A 123 14.86 -13.69 6.44
C GLY A 123 15.06 -12.23 6.02
N VAL A 124 13.96 -11.49 5.81
CA VAL A 124 13.97 -10.05 5.50
C VAL A 124 13.82 -9.22 6.78
N ILE A 125 13.04 -9.70 7.74
CA ILE A 125 12.90 -9.15 9.09
C ILE A 125 13.13 -10.24 10.13
N GLU A 126 13.42 -9.84 11.41
CA GLU A 126 13.64 -10.74 12.55
C GLU A 126 12.33 -11.28 13.16
#